data_818cccc8a76a4521b68171527963a13e
#
_entry.id   818cccc8a76a4521b68171527963a13e
#
_cell.length_a   1.000
_cell.length_b   1.000
_cell.length_c   1.000
_cell.angle_alpha   90.00
_cell.angle_beta   90.00
_cell.angle_gamma   90.00
#
_symmetry.space_group_name_H-M   'P 1'
#
loop_
_entity.id
_entity.type
_entity.pdbx_description
1 polymer ?
#
loop_
_entity_poly.entity_id
_entity_poly.type
_entity_poly.pdbx_seq_one_letter_code
_entity_poly.pdbx_strand_id
1 'polypeptide(L)'
;MRTPQEQFIDSVNKFNLDNKYNFSDKILWEDEADCLMYNAEEEKKYINFAVWDNSLVDLRDDVCVFQCSVVKSLRKKNQFSLPYSFERFNKKFKTIKDKEKPSVGFCGNYIAHPHRKEALFSLKLDKRLNTNFIWRLMFNGEFSKDDRELNREEYTENMQENAFIFCARGAGNFSIRFFETLSCGRIPALLDTDCLLPFDDVIDYSEFSVISDTPEDLANQILSKFNDGSYVEMQQKAYDIYQNYFHLDIVGKRIVEYLDRNYEKKL
;
A
#
# COMPACT_ATOMS: atom_id res chain seq x y z
N MET A 1 22.72 -11.93 2.53
CA MET A 1 21.65 -11.16 3.23
C MET A 1 20.35 -11.58 2.56
N ARG A 2 19.31 -11.98 3.33
CA ARG A 2 18.03 -12.40 2.73
C ARG A 2 17.34 -11.21 2.07
N THR A 3 16.68 -11.46 0.94
CA THR A 3 15.84 -10.44 0.28
C THR A 3 14.60 -10.12 1.11
N PRO A 4 13.95 -8.97 0.93
CA PRO A 4 12.67 -8.67 1.59
C PRO A 4 11.58 -9.71 1.32
N GLN A 5 11.57 -10.31 0.13
CA GLN A 5 10.64 -11.37 -0.26
C GLN A 5 10.87 -12.66 0.55
N GLU A 6 12.13 -13.09 0.68
CA GLU A 6 12.49 -14.23 1.52
C GLU A 6 12.13 -13.99 2.98
N GLN A 7 12.36 -12.78 3.49
CA GLN A 7 11.97 -12.39 4.86
C GLN A 7 10.45 -12.43 5.05
N PHE A 8 9.67 -12.01 4.05
CA PHE A 8 8.21 -12.07 4.08
C PHE A 8 7.73 -13.53 4.16
N ILE A 9 8.21 -14.41 3.28
CA ILE A 9 7.87 -15.85 3.29
C ILE A 9 8.28 -16.50 4.63
N ASP A 10 9.47 -16.21 5.13
CA ASP A 10 9.91 -16.66 6.45
C ASP A 10 8.98 -16.19 7.57
N SER A 11 8.51 -14.95 7.52
CA SER A 11 7.57 -14.41 8.51
C SER A 11 6.24 -15.17 8.48
N VAL A 12 5.70 -15.44 7.29
CA VAL A 12 4.45 -16.21 7.15
C VAL A 12 4.63 -17.63 7.70
N ASN A 13 5.69 -18.32 7.32
CA ASN A 13 5.96 -19.69 7.77
C ASN A 13 6.21 -19.79 9.28
N LYS A 14 6.87 -18.80 9.88
CA LYS A 14 7.12 -18.71 11.32
C LYS A 14 5.84 -18.75 12.16
N PHE A 15 4.76 -18.15 11.67
CA PHE A 15 3.49 -18.07 12.39
C PHE A 15 2.46 -19.10 11.93
N ASN A 16 2.75 -19.90 10.92
CA ASN A 16 1.92 -21.00 10.44
C ASN A 16 2.13 -22.27 11.30
N LEU A 17 1.72 -22.19 12.55
CA LEU A 17 1.89 -23.29 13.50
C LEU A 17 1.15 -24.54 13.02
N ASP A 18 1.77 -25.71 13.27
CA ASP A 18 1.25 -27.03 12.87
C ASP A 18 0.98 -27.17 11.35
N ASN A 19 1.61 -26.35 10.52
CA ASN A 19 1.36 -26.29 9.08
C ASN A 19 -0.14 -26.17 8.75
N LYS A 20 -0.85 -25.34 9.50
CA LYS A 20 -2.29 -25.13 9.38
C LYS A 20 -2.72 -24.76 7.95
N TYR A 21 -1.90 -23.98 7.27
CA TYR A 21 -2.10 -23.53 5.89
C TYR A 21 -0.94 -24.01 5.01
N ASN A 22 -1.24 -24.29 3.75
CA ASN A 22 -0.24 -24.65 2.75
C ASN A 22 0.12 -23.39 1.93
N PHE A 23 1.10 -22.63 2.40
CA PHE A 23 1.56 -21.42 1.71
C PHE A 23 2.51 -21.76 0.57
N SER A 24 2.45 -20.97 -0.51
CA SER A 24 3.48 -20.97 -1.55
C SER A 24 4.81 -20.51 -0.96
N ASP A 25 5.90 -21.12 -1.38
CA ASP A 25 7.26 -20.80 -0.98
C ASP A 25 7.87 -19.63 -1.78
N LYS A 26 7.11 -19.06 -2.71
CA LYS A 26 7.49 -17.94 -3.57
C LYS A 26 6.41 -16.88 -3.68
N ILE A 27 6.83 -15.69 -4.10
CA ILE A 27 5.95 -14.62 -4.53
C ILE A 27 5.94 -14.62 -6.07
N LEU A 28 4.75 -14.66 -6.65
CA LEU A 28 4.55 -14.63 -8.09
C LEU A 28 4.60 -13.17 -8.58
N TRP A 29 5.37 -12.92 -9.64
CA TRP A 29 5.53 -11.61 -10.27
C TRP A 29 5.04 -11.65 -11.70
N GLU A 30 4.38 -10.58 -12.16
CA GLU A 30 3.97 -10.38 -13.56
C GLU A 30 3.46 -11.65 -14.26
N ASP A 31 4.19 -12.12 -15.28
CA ASP A 31 3.81 -13.27 -16.10
C ASP A 31 3.67 -14.60 -15.31
N GLU A 32 4.37 -14.72 -14.20
CA GLU A 32 4.22 -15.92 -13.33
C GLU A 32 2.82 -16.00 -12.72
N ALA A 33 2.16 -14.86 -12.48
CA ALA A 33 0.82 -14.82 -11.90
C ALA A 33 -0.29 -15.26 -12.87
N ASP A 34 -0.03 -15.37 -14.18
CA ASP A 34 -0.98 -15.88 -15.17
C ASP A 34 -1.39 -17.33 -14.86
N CYS A 35 -0.52 -18.12 -14.24
CA CYS A 35 -0.86 -19.50 -13.82
C CYS A 35 -2.07 -19.55 -12.88
N LEU A 36 -2.32 -18.50 -12.08
CA LEU A 36 -3.49 -18.42 -11.19
C LEU A 36 -4.81 -18.34 -11.94
N MET A 37 -4.81 -17.89 -13.19
CA MET A 37 -6.00 -17.80 -14.04
C MET A 37 -6.15 -19.01 -14.96
N TYR A 38 -5.05 -19.45 -15.58
CA TYR A 38 -5.11 -20.39 -16.70
C TYR A 38 -4.65 -21.82 -16.35
N ASN A 39 -3.65 -21.98 -15.48
CA ASN A 39 -3.00 -23.26 -15.16
C ASN A 39 -2.95 -23.53 -13.67
N ALA A 40 -4.03 -23.32 -12.95
CA ALA A 40 -4.04 -23.33 -11.49
C ALA A 40 -4.04 -24.71 -10.83
N GLU A 41 -3.83 -25.83 -11.54
CA GLU A 41 -3.90 -27.18 -10.94
C GLU A 41 -2.85 -27.41 -9.84
N GLU A 42 -1.66 -26.82 -9.97
CA GLU A 42 -0.63 -26.85 -8.94
C GLU A 42 -0.89 -25.78 -7.87
N GLU A 43 -1.18 -24.55 -8.32
CA GLU A 43 -1.35 -23.38 -7.48
C GLU A 43 -2.57 -23.44 -6.56
N LYS A 44 -3.63 -24.17 -6.93
CA LYS A 44 -4.80 -24.37 -6.06
C LYS A 44 -4.52 -25.15 -4.79
N LYS A 45 -3.39 -25.84 -4.72
CA LYS A 45 -2.93 -26.55 -3.53
C LYS A 45 -2.36 -25.60 -2.47
N TYR A 46 -2.05 -24.36 -2.85
CA TYR A 46 -1.35 -23.40 -2.03
C TYR A 46 -2.19 -22.13 -1.79
N ILE A 47 -1.87 -21.42 -0.72
CA ILE A 47 -2.22 -20.01 -0.58
C ILE A 47 -1.09 -19.22 -1.23
N ASN A 48 -1.40 -18.56 -2.32
CA ASN A 48 -0.44 -17.90 -3.19
C ASN A 48 -0.24 -16.43 -2.81
N PHE A 49 0.93 -15.88 -3.17
CA PHE A 49 1.24 -14.46 -3.04
C PHE A 49 1.59 -13.91 -4.42
N ALA A 50 0.95 -12.81 -4.82
CA ALA A 50 1.17 -12.21 -6.13
C ALA A 50 1.41 -10.69 -6.02
N VAL A 51 2.51 -10.23 -6.60
CA VAL A 51 2.81 -8.81 -6.81
C VAL A 51 2.69 -8.54 -8.30
N TRP A 52 1.51 -8.13 -8.72
CA TRP A 52 1.20 -7.91 -10.12
C TRP A 52 0.21 -6.74 -10.28
N ASP A 53 0.32 -6.01 -11.37
CA ASP A 53 -0.53 -4.86 -11.67
C ASP A 53 -1.95 -5.27 -12.13
N ASN A 54 -2.10 -6.47 -12.73
CA ASN A 54 -3.41 -7.00 -13.09
C ASN A 54 -4.21 -7.35 -11.84
N SER A 55 -5.49 -7.01 -11.85
CA SER A 55 -6.39 -7.24 -10.71
C SER A 55 -6.96 -8.67 -10.63
N LEU A 56 -6.55 -9.57 -11.53
CA LEU A 56 -6.98 -10.99 -11.57
C LEU A 56 -8.51 -11.16 -11.44
N VAL A 57 -9.28 -10.34 -12.16
CA VAL A 57 -10.76 -10.36 -12.10
C VAL A 57 -11.35 -11.70 -12.53
N ASP A 58 -10.63 -12.44 -13.39
CA ASP A 58 -10.99 -13.77 -13.88
C ASP A 58 -10.37 -14.91 -13.06
N LEU A 59 -9.92 -14.61 -11.82
CA LEU A 59 -9.40 -15.63 -10.93
C LEU A 59 -10.39 -16.79 -10.74
N ARG A 60 -9.88 -18.01 -10.77
CA ARG A 60 -10.66 -19.22 -10.52
C ARG A 60 -11.11 -19.27 -9.04
N ASP A 61 -12.32 -19.76 -8.81
CA ASP A 61 -12.91 -19.82 -7.45
C ASP A 61 -12.22 -20.81 -6.50
N ASP A 62 -11.43 -21.76 -7.06
CA ASP A 62 -10.68 -22.76 -6.29
C ASP A 62 -9.26 -22.32 -5.92
N VAL A 63 -8.81 -21.15 -6.39
CA VAL A 63 -7.50 -20.57 -6.09
C VAL A 63 -7.61 -19.60 -4.93
N CYS A 64 -6.67 -19.69 -3.98
CA CYS A 64 -6.51 -18.72 -2.90
C CYS A 64 -5.27 -17.85 -3.15
N VAL A 65 -5.43 -16.53 -3.11
CA VAL A 65 -4.31 -15.61 -3.37
C VAL A 65 -4.39 -14.34 -2.53
N PHE A 66 -3.25 -13.94 -2.00
CA PHE A 66 -2.97 -12.58 -1.57
C PHE A 66 -2.29 -11.83 -2.72
N GLN A 67 -2.89 -10.74 -3.20
CA GLN A 67 -2.31 -9.95 -4.30
C GLN A 67 -2.38 -8.45 -4.03
N CYS A 68 -1.47 -7.66 -4.61
CA CYS A 68 -1.42 -6.22 -4.40
C CYS A 68 -2.58 -5.48 -5.08
N SER A 69 -2.89 -5.85 -6.32
CA SER A 69 -3.90 -5.17 -7.14
C SER A 69 -5.23 -5.91 -7.08
N VAL A 70 -6.13 -5.47 -6.20
CA VAL A 70 -7.49 -6.02 -6.09
C VAL A 70 -8.51 -4.91 -6.32
N VAL A 71 -9.49 -5.17 -7.19
CA VAL A 71 -10.69 -4.33 -7.32
C VAL A 71 -11.70 -4.82 -6.27
N LYS A 72 -12.00 -3.98 -5.28
CA LYS A 72 -12.82 -4.35 -4.11
C LYS A 72 -14.20 -4.83 -4.48
N SER A 73 -14.90 -4.12 -5.38
CA SER A 73 -16.24 -4.48 -5.86
C SER A 73 -16.29 -5.77 -6.69
N LEU A 74 -15.15 -6.22 -7.25
CA LEU A 74 -15.02 -7.43 -8.06
C LEU A 74 -14.31 -8.57 -7.33
N ARG A 75 -14.01 -8.40 -6.05
CA ARG A 75 -13.27 -9.36 -5.23
C ARG A 75 -13.92 -10.73 -5.24
N LYS A 76 -13.12 -11.75 -5.52
CA LYS A 76 -13.51 -13.15 -5.34
C LYS A 76 -13.39 -13.60 -3.88
N LYS A 77 -14.10 -14.67 -3.49
CA LYS A 77 -14.16 -15.17 -2.11
C LYS A 77 -12.77 -15.46 -1.50
N ASN A 78 -11.86 -16.03 -2.30
CA ASN A 78 -10.50 -16.41 -1.86
C ASN A 78 -9.42 -15.46 -2.37
N GLN A 79 -9.78 -14.22 -2.70
CA GLN A 79 -8.88 -13.17 -3.17
C GLN A 79 -8.72 -12.13 -2.07
N PHE A 80 -7.50 -11.94 -1.59
CA PHE A 80 -7.16 -11.08 -0.47
C PHE A 80 -6.13 -10.04 -0.88
N SER A 81 -6.18 -8.87 -0.24
CA SER A 81 -5.16 -7.84 -0.47
C SER A 81 -3.85 -8.24 0.21
N LEU A 82 -2.76 -8.25 -0.58
CA LEU A 82 -1.41 -8.49 -0.08
C LEU A 82 -0.90 -7.23 0.62
N PRO A 83 -0.54 -7.29 1.91
CA PRO A 83 0.15 -6.19 2.56
C PRO A 83 1.54 -6.02 1.93
N TYR A 84 1.78 -4.86 1.29
CA TYR A 84 3.08 -4.57 0.67
C TYR A 84 4.10 -4.16 1.73
N SER A 85 4.70 -5.15 2.37
CA SER A 85 5.64 -4.99 3.50
C SER A 85 7.11 -4.93 3.07
N PHE A 86 7.40 -4.79 1.79
CA PHE A 86 8.77 -4.73 1.25
C PHE A 86 9.34 -3.34 1.48
N GLU A 87 9.76 -3.13 2.68
CA GLU A 87 10.03 -1.88 3.33
C GLU A 87 11.20 -1.07 2.73
N ARG A 88 11.06 0.27 2.73
CA ARG A 88 12.13 1.20 2.37
C ARG A 88 12.50 2.16 3.50
N PHE A 89 11.61 2.38 4.46
CA PHE A 89 11.84 3.22 5.63
C PHE A 89 11.75 2.38 6.89
N ASN A 90 12.67 2.56 7.82
CA ASN A 90 12.89 1.71 8.99
C ASN A 90 12.78 2.49 10.29
N LYS A 91 12.36 3.76 10.22
CA LYS A 91 12.22 4.60 11.38
C LYS A 91 11.14 5.66 11.18
N LYS A 92 10.46 6.00 12.29
CA LYS A 92 9.56 7.12 12.32
C LYS A 92 10.30 8.45 12.09
N PHE A 93 9.76 9.27 11.20
CA PHE A 93 10.20 10.65 11.06
C PHE A 93 9.62 11.52 12.18
N LYS A 94 10.24 12.68 12.41
CA LYS A 94 9.73 13.64 13.38
C LYS A 94 8.32 14.09 12.99
N THR A 95 7.42 14.11 13.98
CA THR A 95 6.04 14.59 13.77
C THR A 95 6.02 16.04 13.27
N ILE A 96 5.25 16.28 12.24
CA ILE A 96 5.06 17.61 11.63
C ILE A 96 3.87 18.28 12.30
N LYS A 97 4.04 19.58 12.57
CA LYS A 97 2.99 20.49 13.00
C LYS A 97 3.01 21.67 12.05
N ASP A 98 2.16 21.59 11.03
CA ASP A 98 1.97 22.65 10.05
C ASP A 98 1.38 23.89 10.72
N LYS A 99 1.73 25.09 10.24
CA LYS A 99 1.31 26.35 10.87
C LYS A 99 0.05 26.94 10.25
N GLU A 100 0.07 27.17 8.95
CA GLU A 100 -0.98 27.94 8.24
C GLU A 100 -1.85 27.06 7.34
N LYS A 101 -1.25 26.04 6.74
CA LYS A 101 -1.91 25.15 5.78
C LYS A 101 -1.32 23.74 5.90
N PRO A 102 -2.15 22.70 5.69
CA PRO A 102 -1.64 21.32 5.71
C PRO A 102 -0.66 21.11 4.58
N SER A 103 0.48 20.49 4.90
CA SER A 103 1.50 20.12 3.91
C SER A 103 1.14 18.78 3.26
N VAL A 104 1.14 18.76 1.92
CA VAL A 104 0.82 17.57 1.11
C VAL A 104 1.98 17.30 0.16
N GLY A 105 2.67 16.18 0.37
CA GLY A 105 3.80 15.73 -0.43
C GLY A 105 3.42 14.76 -1.54
N PHE A 106 4.15 14.84 -2.64
CA PHE A 106 4.19 13.82 -3.68
C PHE A 106 5.52 13.90 -4.43
N CYS A 107 6.19 12.78 -4.63
CA CYS A 107 7.38 12.69 -5.46
C CYS A 107 7.32 11.43 -6.32
N GLY A 108 7.29 11.55 -7.64
CA GLY A 108 7.29 10.38 -8.53
C GLY A 108 6.57 10.56 -9.86
N ASN A 109 6.36 9.43 -10.55
CA ASN A 109 5.70 9.42 -11.86
C ASN A 109 4.23 9.87 -11.73
N TYR A 110 3.96 11.09 -12.23
CA TYR A 110 2.63 11.68 -12.13
C TYR A 110 1.67 11.23 -13.25
N ILE A 111 2.19 10.69 -14.34
CA ILE A 111 1.40 10.23 -15.49
C ILE A 111 1.14 8.72 -15.48
N ALA A 112 1.55 8.01 -14.42
CA ALA A 112 1.38 6.55 -14.32
C ALA A 112 -0.08 6.08 -14.43
N HIS A 113 -1.03 6.96 -14.12
CA HIS A 113 -2.47 6.71 -14.31
C HIS A 113 -3.22 8.04 -14.51
N PRO A 114 -4.26 8.11 -15.37
CA PRO A 114 -5.02 9.33 -15.60
C PRO A 114 -5.59 9.96 -14.31
N HIS A 115 -6.25 9.17 -13.46
CA HIS A 115 -6.81 9.67 -12.19
C HIS A 115 -5.75 10.26 -11.27
N ARG A 116 -4.54 9.67 -11.21
CA ARG A 116 -3.42 10.23 -10.45
C ARG A 116 -3.04 11.62 -10.97
N LYS A 117 -2.91 11.74 -12.29
CA LYS A 117 -2.55 13.01 -12.94
C LYS A 117 -3.59 14.08 -12.64
N GLU A 118 -4.86 13.79 -12.87
CA GLU A 118 -5.98 14.71 -12.66
C GLU A 118 -6.04 15.17 -11.20
N ALA A 119 -5.93 14.24 -10.25
CA ALA A 119 -5.95 14.55 -8.82
C ALA A 119 -4.77 15.42 -8.38
N LEU A 120 -3.57 15.14 -8.86
CA LEU A 120 -2.39 15.97 -8.56
C LEU A 120 -2.55 17.40 -9.06
N PHE A 121 -3.11 17.60 -10.27
CA PHE A 121 -3.40 18.94 -10.77
C PHE A 121 -4.49 19.64 -9.95
N SER A 122 -5.56 18.93 -9.59
CA SER A 122 -6.62 19.47 -8.74
C SER A 122 -6.09 19.92 -7.38
N LEU A 123 -5.37 19.05 -6.68
CA LEU A 123 -4.76 19.37 -5.38
C LEU A 123 -3.74 20.52 -5.47
N LYS A 124 -2.97 20.61 -6.56
CA LYS A 124 -1.99 21.69 -6.78
C LYS A 124 -2.65 23.05 -6.94
N LEU A 125 -3.85 23.08 -7.52
CA LEU A 125 -4.62 24.32 -7.72
C LEU A 125 -5.36 24.76 -6.46
N ASP A 126 -5.57 23.87 -5.50
CA ASP A 126 -6.24 24.19 -4.24
C ASP A 126 -5.33 25.05 -3.33
N LYS A 127 -5.65 26.33 -3.24
CA LYS A 127 -4.87 27.31 -2.48
C LYS A 127 -4.97 27.14 -0.97
N ARG A 128 -5.86 26.27 -0.48
CA ARG A 128 -5.99 25.93 0.93
C ARG A 128 -4.90 24.95 1.40
N LEU A 129 -4.24 24.25 0.47
CA LEU A 129 -3.17 23.29 0.73
C LEU A 129 -1.78 23.89 0.47
N ASN A 130 -0.78 23.40 1.20
CA ASN A 130 0.65 23.62 0.94
C ASN A 130 1.21 22.39 0.23
N THR A 131 1.18 22.38 -1.11
CA THR A 131 1.57 21.22 -1.91
C THR A 131 3.04 21.25 -2.30
N ASN A 132 3.77 20.22 -1.90
CA ASN A 132 5.17 19.96 -2.28
C ASN A 132 5.20 18.78 -3.26
N PHE A 133 5.00 19.04 -4.57
CA PHE A 133 4.92 18.02 -5.60
C PHE A 133 6.14 18.03 -6.50
N ILE A 134 6.91 16.93 -6.48
CA ILE A 134 8.06 16.67 -7.36
C ILE A 134 7.59 15.73 -8.47
N TRP A 135 7.41 16.26 -9.66
CA TRP A 135 6.81 15.60 -10.80
C TRP A 135 7.87 14.90 -11.64
N ARG A 136 7.72 13.59 -11.85
CA ARG A 136 8.58 12.79 -12.71
C ARG A 136 7.76 12.12 -13.80
N LEU A 137 8.38 11.88 -14.93
CA LEU A 137 7.77 11.21 -16.10
C LEU A 137 8.06 9.70 -16.11
N MET A 138 9.04 9.25 -15.32
CA MET A 138 9.55 7.89 -15.32
C MET A 138 9.56 7.29 -13.91
N PHE A 139 9.58 5.96 -13.83
CA PHE A 139 9.86 5.26 -12.58
C PHE A 139 11.34 5.34 -12.21
N ASN A 140 11.66 5.26 -10.92
CA ASN A 140 13.04 5.36 -10.46
C ASN A 140 13.96 4.27 -11.04
N GLY A 141 13.42 3.07 -11.32
CA GLY A 141 14.17 1.98 -11.93
C GLY A 141 14.68 2.22 -13.36
N GLU A 142 14.09 3.19 -14.06
CA GLU A 142 14.44 3.56 -15.44
C GLU A 142 15.60 4.58 -15.53
N PHE A 143 16.06 5.09 -14.38
CA PHE A 143 17.17 6.05 -14.31
C PHE A 143 18.53 5.37 -14.14
N SER A 144 19.62 6.11 -14.41
CA SER A 144 20.98 5.70 -14.06
C SER A 144 21.15 5.44 -12.56
N LYS A 145 22.21 4.77 -12.13
CA LYS A 145 22.44 4.50 -10.72
C LYS A 145 22.55 5.78 -9.90
N ASP A 146 23.32 6.75 -10.40
CA ASP A 146 23.54 8.03 -9.70
C ASP A 146 22.24 8.85 -9.60
N ASP A 147 21.48 8.92 -10.71
CA ASP A 147 20.17 9.57 -10.72
C ASP A 147 19.17 8.88 -9.77
N ARG A 148 19.24 7.56 -9.64
CA ARG A 148 18.37 6.82 -8.70
C ARG A 148 18.67 7.16 -7.24
N GLU A 149 19.94 7.38 -6.89
CA GLU A 149 20.32 7.80 -5.52
C GLU A 149 19.78 9.19 -5.24
N LEU A 150 20.02 10.16 -6.11
CA LEU A 150 19.46 11.52 -5.98
C LEU A 150 17.93 11.52 -5.93
N ASN A 151 17.29 10.79 -6.81
CA ASN A 151 15.83 10.65 -6.83
C ASN A 151 15.27 10.04 -5.54
N ARG A 152 16.03 9.15 -4.89
CA ARG A 152 15.66 8.54 -3.62
C ARG A 152 15.81 9.53 -2.47
N GLU A 153 16.83 10.36 -2.49
CA GLU A 153 17.02 11.45 -1.51
C GLU A 153 15.84 12.42 -1.59
N GLU A 154 15.55 12.98 -2.77
CA GLU A 154 14.38 13.86 -2.98
C GLU A 154 13.05 13.21 -2.56
N TYR A 155 12.87 11.92 -2.84
CA TYR A 155 11.68 11.16 -2.42
C TYR A 155 11.59 11.08 -0.90
N THR A 156 12.72 10.82 -0.23
CA THR A 156 12.80 10.70 1.22
C THR A 156 12.58 12.06 1.89
N GLU A 157 13.18 13.11 1.39
CA GLU A 157 12.99 14.48 1.87
C GLU A 157 11.54 14.92 1.71
N ASN A 158 10.95 14.70 0.53
CA ASN A 158 9.54 15.00 0.29
C ASN A 158 8.62 14.27 1.29
N MET A 159 8.89 12.99 1.56
CA MET A 159 8.17 12.22 2.56
C MET A 159 8.39 12.77 3.97
N GLN A 160 9.61 13.20 4.30
CA GLN A 160 9.98 13.71 5.62
C GLN A 160 9.36 15.06 5.93
N GLU A 161 9.18 15.93 4.93
CA GLU A 161 8.80 17.33 5.09
C GLU A 161 7.28 17.58 5.06
N ASN A 162 6.47 16.58 4.71
CA ASN A 162 5.03 16.75 4.56
C ASN A 162 4.26 15.85 5.51
N ALA A 163 3.22 16.38 6.17
CA ALA A 163 2.38 15.63 7.11
C ALA A 163 1.49 14.62 6.38
N PHE A 164 0.94 15.03 5.24
CA PHE A 164 0.14 14.18 4.35
C PHE A 164 0.93 13.83 3.09
N ILE A 165 0.82 12.58 2.65
CA ILE A 165 1.47 12.12 1.41
C ILE A 165 0.39 11.62 0.46
N PHE A 166 0.30 12.25 -0.71
CA PHE A 166 -0.65 11.83 -1.73
C PHE A 166 -0.28 10.45 -2.26
N CYS A 167 -1.23 9.53 -2.13
CA CYS A 167 -1.17 8.15 -2.58
C CYS A 167 -2.24 7.91 -3.62
N ALA A 168 -1.88 7.33 -4.75
CA ALA A 168 -2.81 6.91 -5.79
C ALA A 168 -2.22 5.71 -6.53
N ARG A 169 -3.09 4.95 -7.19
CA ARG A 169 -2.66 3.83 -8.02
C ARG A 169 -1.63 4.22 -9.07
N GLY A 170 -0.78 3.24 -9.41
CA GLY A 170 0.02 3.24 -10.62
C GLY A 170 -0.70 2.49 -11.74
N ALA A 171 0.02 1.61 -12.44
CA ALA A 171 -0.56 0.66 -13.39
C ALA A 171 -1.53 -0.29 -12.65
N GLY A 172 -1.10 -0.89 -11.55
CA GLY A 172 -1.96 -1.70 -10.69
C GLY A 172 -2.87 -0.89 -9.77
N ASN A 173 -3.99 -1.51 -9.32
CA ASN A 173 -4.96 -0.89 -8.42
C ASN A 173 -4.49 -0.91 -6.96
N PHE A 174 -3.30 -0.39 -6.70
CA PHE A 174 -2.72 -0.24 -5.37
C PHE A 174 -1.66 0.86 -5.35
N SER A 175 -1.20 1.22 -4.15
CA SER A 175 -0.13 2.21 -3.98
C SER A 175 0.91 1.72 -2.98
N ILE A 176 2.12 1.41 -3.47
CA ILE A 176 3.29 1.09 -2.61
C ILE A 176 3.55 2.24 -1.64
N ARG A 177 3.43 3.47 -2.12
CA ARG A 177 3.63 4.69 -1.32
C ARG A 177 2.73 4.75 -0.09
N PHE A 178 1.55 4.13 -0.11
CA PHE A 178 0.67 4.06 1.05
C PHE A 178 1.39 3.41 2.25
N PHE A 179 2.02 2.27 2.05
CA PHE A 179 2.76 1.55 3.10
C PHE A 179 4.07 2.23 3.47
N GLU A 180 4.77 2.81 2.50
CA GLU A 180 5.97 3.61 2.77
C GLU A 180 5.64 4.83 3.64
N THR A 181 4.50 5.47 3.40
CA THR A 181 3.98 6.60 4.19
C THR A 181 3.72 6.18 5.63
N LEU A 182 3.04 5.06 5.84
CA LEU A 182 2.80 4.52 7.18
C LEU A 182 4.10 4.20 7.91
N SER A 183 5.08 3.57 7.21
CA SER A 183 6.34 3.12 7.82
C SER A 183 7.19 4.24 8.42
N CYS A 184 7.00 5.48 7.97
CA CYS A 184 7.70 6.65 8.50
C CYS A 184 6.81 7.57 9.35
N GLY A 185 5.58 7.18 9.63
CA GLY A 185 4.64 7.95 10.45
C GLY A 185 4.17 9.23 9.74
N ARG A 186 3.76 9.09 8.48
CA ARG A 186 3.05 10.10 7.72
C ARG A 186 1.62 9.64 7.44
N ILE A 187 0.74 10.56 7.13
CA ILE A 187 -0.67 10.28 6.87
C ILE A 187 -0.86 10.03 5.38
N PRO A 188 -1.24 8.82 4.96
CA PRO A 188 -1.60 8.58 3.56
C PRO A 188 -2.86 9.38 3.20
N ALA A 189 -2.79 10.19 2.14
CA ALA A 189 -3.93 10.79 1.47
C ALA A 189 -4.21 9.97 0.20
N LEU A 190 -5.09 8.98 0.31
CA LEU A 190 -5.34 8.00 -0.74
C LEU A 190 -6.49 8.44 -1.65
N LEU A 191 -6.20 8.62 -2.94
CA LEU A 191 -7.25 8.64 -3.97
C LEU A 191 -7.67 7.20 -4.23
N ASP A 192 -8.85 6.82 -3.74
CA ASP A 192 -9.41 5.50 -3.91
C ASP A 192 -9.92 5.29 -5.34
N THR A 193 -9.59 4.15 -5.90
CA THR A 193 -10.07 3.68 -7.20
C THR A 193 -10.66 2.28 -7.05
N ASP A 194 -11.45 2.10 -6.01
CA ASP A 194 -12.02 0.80 -5.63
C ASP A 194 -10.94 -0.22 -5.27
N CYS A 195 -9.89 0.20 -4.58
CA CYS A 195 -8.82 -0.70 -4.16
C CYS A 195 -9.16 -1.39 -2.83
N LEU A 196 -8.83 -2.67 -2.75
CA LEU A 196 -8.95 -3.42 -1.50
C LEU A 196 -7.69 -3.20 -0.65
N LEU A 197 -7.86 -2.63 0.53
CA LEU A 197 -6.78 -2.51 1.51
C LEU A 197 -6.65 -3.79 2.36
N PRO A 198 -5.42 -4.17 2.79
CA PRO A 198 -5.21 -5.39 3.58
C PRO A 198 -5.90 -5.34 4.95
N PHE A 199 -6.36 -6.50 5.44
CA PHE A 199 -6.95 -6.62 6.79
C PHE A 199 -8.16 -5.70 7.01
N ASP A 200 -8.96 -5.51 5.97
CA ASP A 200 -10.13 -4.62 5.94
C ASP A 200 -11.25 -5.00 6.93
N ASP A 201 -11.14 -6.17 7.55
CA ASP A 201 -12.06 -6.67 8.58
C ASP A 201 -11.72 -6.18 10.01
N VAL A 202 -10.49 -5.69 10.24
CA VAL A 202 -10.01 -5.32 11.59
C VAL A 202 -9.32 -3.96 11.65
N ILE A 203 -8.94 -3.38 10.51
CA ILE A 203 -8.27 -2.08 10.45
C ILE A 203 -9.27 -1.01 10.05
N ASP A 204 -9.47 -0.04 10.94
CA ASP A 204 -10.15 1.21 10.61
C ASP A 204 -9.13 2.21 10.05
N TYR A 205 -9.06 2.27 8.72
CA TYR A 205 -8.13 3.14 8.01
C TYR A 205 -8.40 4.64 8.24
N SER A 206 -9.60 5.02 8.66
CA SER A 206 -9.96 6.43 8.92
C SER A 206 -9.23 7.03 10.12
N GLU A 207 -8.68 6.19 11.01
CA GLU A 207 -7.97 6.67 12.19
C GLU A 207 -6.58 7.26 11.89
N PHE A 208 -5.98 6.91 10.75
CA PHE A 208 -4.60 7.28 10.42
C PHE A 208 -4.37 7.62 8.94
N SER A 209 -5.40 7.63 8.13
CA SER A 209 -5.35 8.05 6.73
C SER A 209 -6.57 8.90 6.34
N VAL A 210 -6.51 9.57 5.21
CA VAL A 210 -7.66 10.18 4.55
C VAL A 210 -7.85 9.50 3.20
N ILE A 211 -9.07 9.07 2.90
CA ILE A 211 -9.39 8.27 1.73
C ILE A 211 -10.63 8.85 1.05
N SER A 212 -10.55 9.10 -0.24
CA SER A 212 -11.67 9.57 -1.05
C SER A 212 -11.50 9.13 -2.50
N ASP A 213 -12.60 9.00 -3.21
CA ASP A 213 -12.67 8.72 -4.64
C ASP A 213 -12.54 9.99 -5.50
N THR A 214 -12.62 11.17 -4.88
CA THR A 214 -12.44 12.47 -5.55
C THR A 214 -11.34 13.31 -4.93
N PRO A 215 -10.58 14.08 -5.74
CA PRO A 215 -9.54 14.95 -5.22
C PRO A 215 -10.09 16.13 -4.40
N GLU A 216 -11.31 16.59 -4.67
CA GLU A 216 -11.95 17.67 -3.93
C GLU A 216 -12.30 17.22 -2.49
N ASP A 217 -12.94 16.07 -2.34
CA ASP A 217 -13.27 15.53 -1.03
C ASP A 217 -12.00 15.13 -0.26
N LEU A 218 -10.99 14.57 -0.95
CA LEU A 218 -9.69 14.30 -0.35
C LEU A 218 -9.06 15.57 0.25
N ALA A 219 -9.10 16.69 -0.48
CA ALA A 219 -8.65 17.99 0.03
C ALA A 219 -9.46 18.45 1.24
N ASN A 220 -10.78 18.29 1.21
CA ASN A 220 -11.66 18.66 2.31
C ASN A 220 -11.40 17.81 3.57
N GLN A 221 -11.15 16.50 3.42
CA GLN A 221 -10.77 15.64 4.54
C GLN A 221 -9.43 16.05 5.14
N ILE A 222 -8.41 16.34 4.31
CA ILE A 222 -7.10 16.86 4.77
C ILE A 222 -7.30 18.13 5.59
N LEU A 223 -8.08 19.07 5.09
CA LEU A 223 -8.37 20.35 5.77
C LEU A 223 -9.12 20.13 7.08
N SER A 224 -10.08 19.22 7.12
CA SER A 224 -10.80 18.88 8.35
C SER A 224 -9.84 18.38 9.44
N LYS A 225 -8.97 17.41 9.11
CA LYS A 225 -7.97 16.86 10.05
C LYS A 225 -6.93 17.89 10.49
N PHE A 226 -6.57 18.80 9.61
CA PHE A 226 -5.68 19.91 9.95
C PHE A 226 -6.34 20.91 10.90
N ASN A 227 -7.59 21.32 10.60
CA ASN A 227 -8.30 22.36 11.35
C ASN A 227 -8.67 21.90 12.78
N ASP A 228 -9.01 20.63 12.97
CA ASP A 228 -9.30 20.04 14.27
C ASP A 228 -8.04 19.58 15.04
N GLY A 229 -6.87 19.62 14.38
CA GLY A 229 -5.59 19.25 14.95
C GLY A 229 -5.34 17.74 15.05
N SER A 230 -6.28 16.87 14.67
CA SER A 230 -6.18 15.42 14.80
C SER A 230 -5.04 14.82 13.95
N TYR A 231 -4.64 15.49 12.86
CA TYR A 231 -3.52 15.05 12.01
C TYR A 231 -2.20 14.86 12.77
N VAL A 232 -2.02 15.53 13.92
CA VAL A 232 -0.80 15.40 14.73
C VAL A 232 -0.74 14.01 15.37
N GLU A 233 -1.86 13.54 15.91
CA GLU A 233 -1.99 12.19 16.50
C GLU A 233 -2.04 11.11 15.41
N MET A 234 -2.69 11.36 14.29
CA MET A 234 -2.78 10.44 13.16
C MET A 234 -1.39 9.99 12.66
N GLN A 235 -0.37 10.85 12.72
CA GLN A 235 1.01 10.49 12.36
C GLN A 235 1.60 9.42 13.28
N GLN A 236 1.27 9.44 14.57
CA GLN A 236 1.68 8.38 15.49
C GLN A 236 0.91 7.10 15.21
N LYS A 237 -0.41 7.18 15.06
CA LYS A 237 -1.26 6.03 14.71
C LYS A 237 -0.82 5.36 13.41
N ALA A 238 -0.45 6.14 12.38
CA ALA A 238 0.08 5.62 11.11
C ALA A 238 1.34 4.78 11.32
N TYR A 239 2.28 5.25 12.14
CA TYR A 239 3.47 4.49 12.48
C TYR A 239 3.16 3.23 13.28
N ASP A 240 2.29 3.34 14.28
CA ASP A 240 1.93 2.23 15.17
C ASP A 240 1.20 1.12 14.41
N ILE A 241 0.29 1.48 13.49
CA ILE A 241 -0.38 0.49 12.64
C ILE A 241 0.61 -0.23 11.72
N TYR A 242 1.59 0.50 11.16
CA TYR A 242 2.65 -0.12 10.37
C TYR A 242 3.42 -1.15 11.20
N GLN A 243 3.89 -0.79 12.39
CA GLN A 243 4.65 -1.68 13.27
C GLN A 243 3.84 -2.91 13.71
N ASN A 244 2.54 -2.75 13.92
CA ASN A 244 1.68 -3.80 14.45
C ASN A 244 1.06 -4.71 13.38
N TYR A 245 1.01 -4.28 12.11
CA TYR A 245 0.32 -5.04 11.04
C TYR A 245 1.19 -5.28 9.81
N PHE A 246 2.06 -4.33 9.44
CA PHE A 246 2.73 -4.33 8.12
C PHE A 246 4.24 -4.57 8.20
N HIS A 247 4.87 -4.43 9.36
CA HIS A 247 6.30 -4.72 9.51
C HIS A 247 6.61 -6.20 9.22
N LEU A 248 7.75 -6.49 8.56
CA LEU A 248 8.12 -7.85 8.15
C LEU A 248 8.13 -8.86 9.30
N ASP A 249 8.48 -8.45 10.52
CA ASP A 249 8.51 -9.34 11.68
C ASP A 249 7.14 -9.82 12.13
N ILE A 250 6.05 -9.10 11.78
CA ILE A 250 4.70 -9.35 12.28
C ILE A 250 3.67 -9.67 11.19
N VAL A 251 3.93 -9.28 9.96
CA VAL A 251 2.96 -9.41 8.85
C VAL A 251 2.50 -10.84 8.64
N GLY A 252 3.40 -11.81 8.77
CA GLY A 252 3.05 -13.23 8.66
C GLY A 252 2.03 -13.66 9.72
N LYS A 253 2.16 -13.18 10.96
CA LYS A 253 1.15 -13.41 12.01
C LYS A 253 -0.21 -12.86 11.60
N ARG A 254 -0.24 -11.63 11.05
CA ARG A 254 -1.50 -10.97 10.65
C ARG A 254 -2.16 -11.68 9.46
N ILE A 255 -1.39 -12.21 8.54
CA ILE A 255 -1.89 -13.04 7.44
C ILE A 255 -2.56 -14.30 7.97
N VAL A 256 -1.92 -15.02 8.89
CA VAL A 256 -2.49 -16.23 9.49
C VAL A 256 -3.78 -15.89 10.26
N GLU A 257 -3.77 -14.87 11.10
CA GLU A 257 -4.96 -14.41 11.85
C GLU A 257 -6.10 -13.96 10.91
N TYR A 258 -5.76 -13.33 9.77
CA TYR A 258 -6.75 -12.93 8.76
C TYR A 258 -7.39 -14.14 8.08
N LEU A 259 -6.58 -15.15 7.72
CA LEU A 259 -7.08 -16.40 7.17
C LEU A 259 -7.97 -17.16 8.17
N ASP A 260 -7.62 -17.14 9.46
CA ASP A 260 -8.41 -17.79 10.50
C ASP A 260 -9.84 -17.24 10.59
N ARG A 261 -10.02 -15.98 10.23
CA ARG A 261 -11.33 -15.31 10.23
C ARG A 261 -12.07 -15.41 8.88
N ASN A 262 -11.33 -15.37 7.77
CA ASN A 262 -11.90 -15.09 6.45
C ASN A 262 -11.78 -16.23 5.44
N TYR A 263 -10.93 -17.24 5.71
CA TYR A 263 -10.70 -18.35 4.78
C TYR A 263 -11.40 -19.62 5.23
N GLU A 264 -12.44 -20.01 4.51
CA GLU A 264 -13.06 -21.32 4.70
C GLU A 264 -12.26 -22.37 3.92
N LYS A 265 -11.54 -23.25 4.65
CA LYS A 265 -11.00 -24.46 4.02
C LYS A 265 -12.16 -25.24 3.40
N LYS A 266 -12.15 -25.48 2.09
CA LYS A 266 -12.93 -26.58 1.54
C LYS A 266 -12.31 -27.87 2.08
N LEU A 267 -13.00 -28.51 3.03
CA LEU A 267 -12.72 -29.87 3.48
C LEU A 267 -12.91 -30.84 2.32
#